data_f64e59bde2cdd9d37d9bab90be47983a
#
_entry.id   f64e59bde2cdd9d37d9bab90be47983a
#
_cell.length_a   1.000
_cell.length_b   1.000
_cell.length_c   1.000
_cell.angle_alpha   90.00
_cell.angle_beta   90.00
_cell.angle_gamma   90.00
#
_symmetry.space_group_name_H-M   'P 1'
#
loop_
_entity.id
_entity.type
_entity.pdbx_description
1 polymer ?
#
loop_
_entity_poly.entity_id
_entity_poly.type
_entity_poly.pdbx_seq_one_letter_code
_entity_poly.pdbx_strand_id
1 'polypeptide(L)'
;MTISTLVPGISEGAAHLAVTGAGDFERSLVVLGGALVVGALAAGLARRSPLSLAALFVVAGFLLGQGGLKVLSFDARSGFVSQLAEVALIVILFRDGLEVEGEMLQRAWHLPLRKLVLAMPLTAVLVALFTHLVVGLSWTEALLLGALLSPTDPVLSSGVVSDPRVPRLVRHSLNLESGLNDGLALPAVLTFAAALRPGDSHFVWWHFVARDVGLGTLYGLVIGALAGWLLPRGRGLREGMPKHAHALFALGVAFACFGAASLGRGNGFIAVFVCAITLAIRRPELRG
;
A
#
# COMPACT_ATOMS: atom_id res chain seq x y z
N MET A 1 -44.54 2.17 -30.34
CA MET A 1 -43.38 2.29 -31.23
C MET A 1 -42.16 2.35 -30.33
N THR A 2 -41.52 1.20 -30.10
CA THR A 2 -40.48 0.99 -29.09
C THR A 2 -39.13 1.40 -29.62
N ILE A 3 -38.28 2.02 -28.79
CA ILE A 3 -36.98 2.64 -29.12
C ILE A 3 -35.94 1.63 -29.70
N SER A 4 -36.27 0.35 -29.78
CA SER A 4 -35.40 -0.76 -30.20
C SER A 4 -35.16 -0.84 -31.74
N THR A 5 -35.78 0.01 -32.56
CA THR A 5 -35.69 -0.07 -34.00
C THR A 5 -34.75 0.97 -34.65
N LEU A 6 -34.06 1.79 -33.87
CA LEU A 6 -33.31 2.93 -34.43
C LEU A 6 -31.77 2.73 -34.53
N VAL A 7 -31.18 1.74 -33.87
CA VAL A 7 -29.72 1.45 -34.00
C VAL A 7 -29.42 -0.02 -33.75
N PRO A 8 -29.32 -0.88 -34.76
CA PRO A 8 -29.10 -2.33 -34.58
C PRO A 8 -27.67 -2.75 -34.19
N GLY A 9 -26.78 -1.83 -33.88
CA GLY A 9 -25.38 -2.16 -33.56
C GLY A 9 -24.98 -1.99 -32.07
N ILE A 10 -25.81 -1.33 -31.27
CA ILE A 10 -25.40 -0.99 -29.85
C ILE A 10 -25.68 -2.17 -28.90
N SER A 11 -26.71 -2.99 -29.17
CA SER A 11 -27.06 -4.11 -28.30
C SER A 11 -26.10 -5.30 -28.41
N GLU A 12 -25.57 -5.57 -29.61
CA GLU A 12 -24.57 -6.64 -29.79
C GLU A 12 -23.19 -6.26 -29.26
N GLY A 13 -22.76 -5.02 -29.43
CA GLY A 13 -21.49 -4.52 -28.89
C GLY A 13 -21.48 -4.50 -27.34
N ALA A 14 -22.60 -4.09 -26.73
CA ALA A 14 -22.73 -4.08 -25.27
C ALA A 14 -22.83 -5.50 -24.68
N ALA A 15 -23.51 -6.42 -25.37
CA ALA A 15 -23.58 -7.83 -24.98
C ALA A 15 -22.23 -8.53 -25.15
N HIS A 16 -21.48 -8.24 -26.22
CA HIS A 16 -20.13 -8.79 -26.43
C HIS A 16 -19.12 -8.28 -25.40
N LEU A 17 -19.17 -6.99 -25.03
CA LEU A 17 -18.35 -6.41 -23.98
C LEU A 17 -18.71 -6.95 -22.59
N ALA A 18 -19.98 -7.21 -22.31
CA ALA A 18 -20.42 -7.80 -21.06
C ALA A 18 -20.01 -9.28 -20.93
N VAL A 19 -20.04 -10.04 -22.01
CA VAL A 19 -19.64 -11.46 -22.02
C VAL A 19 -18.12 -11.63 -21.93
N THR A 20 -17.34 -10.77 -22.58
CA THR A 20 -15.88 -10.79 -22.45
C THR A 20 -15.42 -10.33 -21.07
N GLY A 21 -16.06 -9.33 -20.47
CA GLY A 21 -15.75 -8.87 -19.12
C GLY A 21 -16.08 -9.86 -18.02
N ALA A 22 -17.15 -10.66 -18.16
CA ALA A 22 -17.53 -11.69 -17.20
C ALA A 22 -16.49 -12.83 -17.16
N GLY A 23 -16.08 -13.34 -18.32
CA GLY A 23 -15.07 -14.41 -18.38
C GLY A 23 -13.70 -14.01 -17.84
N ASP A 24 -13.31 -12.74 -17.98
CA ASP A 24 -12.06 -12.22 -17.43
C ASP A 24 -12.13 -12.04 -15.91
N PHE A 25 -13.28 -11.65 -15.38
CA PHE A 25 -13.50 -11.55 -13.93
C PHE A 25 -13.45 -12.94 -13.27
N GLU A 26 -14.14 -13.93 -13.82
CA GLU A 26 -14.12 -15.30 -13.28
C GLU A 26 -12.74 -15.92 -13.31
N ARG A 27 -11.98 -15.76 -14.40
CA ARG A 27 -10.57 -16.18 -14.51
C ARG A 27 -9.71 -15.50 -13.45
N SER A 28 -9.91 -14.20 -13.24
CA SER A 28 -9.17 -13.42 -12.25
C SER A 28 -9.44 -13.92 -10.83
N LEU A 29 -10.68 -14.29 -10.51
CA LEU A 29 -11.04 -14.88 -9.22
C LEU A 29 -10.40 -16.26 -9.02
N VAL A 30 -10.38 -17.12 -10.05
CA VAL A 30 -9.71 -18.43 -9.96
C VAL A 30 -8.21 -18.26 -9.69
N VAL A 31 -7.56 -17.32 -10.37
CA VAL A 31 -6.12 -17.06 -10.18
C VAL A 31 -5.86 -16.48 -8.80
N LEU A 32 -6.64 -15.49 -8.38
CA LEU A 32 -6.51 -14.91 -7.04
C LEU A 32 -6.75 -15.97 -5.96
N GLY A 33 -7.82 -16.75 -6.07
CA GLY A 33 -8.12 -17.83 -5.15
C GLY A 33 -7.03 -18.90 -5.12
N GLY A 34 -6.54 -19.31 -6.30
CA GLY A 34 -5.41 -20.24 -6.42
C GLY A 34 -4.13 -19.69 -5.80
N ALA A 35 -3.81 -18.43 -6.06
CA ALA A 35 -2.64 -17.76 -5.46
C ALA A 35 -2.74 -17.68 -3.93
N LEU A 36 -3.92 -17.35 -3.38
CA LEU A 36 -4.16 -17.33 -1.93
C LEU A 36 -4.02 -18.73 -1.31
N VAL A 37 -4.56 -19.77 -1.94
CA VAL A 37 -4.43 -21.15 -1.45
C VAL A 37 -2.97 -21.61 -1.48
N VAL A 38 -2.27 -21.42 -2.62
CA VAL A 38 -0.86 -21.77 -2.76
C VAL A 38 -0.02 -20.96 -1.76
N GLY A 39 -0.31 -19.67 -1.59
CA GLY A 39 0.37 -18.81 -0.63
C GLY A 39 0.19 -19.27 0.82
N ALA A 40 -1.02 -19.64 1.20
CA ALA A 40 -1.31 -20.15 2.53
C ALA A 40 -0.58 -21.48 2.80
N LEU A 41 -0.55 -22.37 1.83
CA LEU A 41 0.19 -23.64 1.92
C LEU A 41 1.71 -23.42 1.93
N ALA A 42 2.20 -22.53 1.09
CA ALA A 42 3.63 -22.19 1.00
C ALA A 42 4.13 -21.38 2.21
N ALA A 43 3.26 -20.65 2.93
CA ALA A 43 3.65 -19.86 4.10
C ALA A 43 4.28 -20.71 5.21
N GLY A 44 3.82 -21.97 5.37
CA GLY A 44 4.42 -22.93 6.30
C GLY A 44 5.82 -23.37 5.88
N LEU A 45 6.08 -23.49 4.58
CA LEU A 45 7.35 -23.88 3.99
C LEU A 45 8.33 -22.69 3.96
N ALA A 46 7.84 -21.49 3.66
CA ALA A 46 8.62 -20.25 3.63
C ALA A 46 9.24 -19.90 4.98
N ARG A 47 8.60 -20.23 6.10
CA ARG A 47 9.17 -20.06 7.45
C ARG A 47 10.48 -20.81 7.70
N ARG A 48 10.76 -21.84 6.89
CA ARG A 48 11.98 -22.66 6.97
C ARG A 48 12.99 -22.36 5.86
N SER A 49 12.66 -21.45 4.94
CA SER A 49 13.47 -21.08 3.78
C SER A 49 13.98 -19.64 3.89
N PRO A 50 15.18 -19.32 3.40
CA PRO A 50 15.67 -17.95 3.29
C PRO A 50 14.93 -17.13 2.22
N LEU A 51 14.08 -17.77 1.41
CA LEU A 51 13.32 -17.10 0.35
C LEU A 51 12.05 -16.46 0.93
N SER A 52 11.85 -15.18 0.65
CA SER A 52 10.62 -14.50 1.01
C SER A 52 9.43 -15.04 0.19
N LEU A 53 8.25 -15.12 0.82
CA LEU A 53 7.02 -15.53 0.16
C LEU A 53 6.68 -14.61 -1.02
N ALA A 54 6.97 -13.31 -0.88
CA ALA A 54 6.79 -12.32 -1.94
C ALA A 54 7.67 -12.63 -3.16
N ALA A 55 8.95 -12.99 -2.96
CA ALA A 55 9.84 -13.38 -4.05
C ALA A 55 9.34 -14.66 -4.77
N LEU A 56 8.81 -15.63 -4.02
CA LEU A 56 8.21 -16.83 -4.62
C LEU A 56 7.00 -16.49 -5.48
N PHE A 57 6.13 -15.56 -5.06
CA PHE A 57 5.00 -15.12 -5.86
C PHE A 57 5.43 -14.36 -7.13
N VAL A 58 6.47 -13.53 -7.05
CA VAL A 58 7.00 -12.83 -8.23
C VAL A 58 7.55 -13.84 -9.24
N VAL A 59 8.34 -14.83 -8.78
CA VAL A 59 8.87 -15.90 -9.66
C VAL A 59 7.74 -16.74 -10.24
N ALA A 60 6.76 -17.14 -9.44
CA ALA A 60 5.59 -17.89 -9.91
C ALA A 60 4.77 -17.07 -10.93
N GLY A 61 4.54 -15.79 -10.67
CA GLY A 61 3.87 -14.89 -11.59
C GLY A 61 4.61 -14.72 -12.91
N PHE A 62 5.94 -14.61 -12.89
CA PHE A 62 6.77 -14.55 -14.08
C PHE A 62 6.69 -15.88 -14.90
N LEU A 63 6.81 -17.02 -14.22
CA LEU A 63 6.78 -18.34 -14.87
C LEU A 63 5.40 -18.66 -15.46
N LEU A 64 4.31 -18.31 -14.79
CA LEU A 64 2.94 -18.55 -15.25
C LEU A 64 2.46 -17.48 -16.25
N GLY A 65 3.07 -16.30 -16.21
CA GLY A 65 2.74 -15.14 -17.04
C GLY A 65 3.37 -15.17 -18.42
N GLN A 66 3.39 -14.02 -19.07
CA GLN A 66 3.93 -13.84 -20.43
C GLN A 66 5.45 -14.11 -20.53
N GLY A 67 6.18 -14.00 -19.43
CA GLY A 67 7.62 -14.27 -19.37
C GLY A 67 7.99 -15.74 -19.40
N GLY A 68 7.04 -16.65 -19.12
CA GLY A 68 7.28 -18.11 -19.06
C GLY A 68 6.26 -18.92 -19.85
N LEU A 69 5.44 -19.70 -19.14
CA LEU A 69 4.49 -20.69 -19.72
C LEU A 69 3.29 -20.07 -20.42
N LYS A 70 3.06 -18.77 -20.31
CA LYS A 70 1.93 -18.03 -20.92
C LYS A 70 0.53 -18.59 -20.58
N VAL A 71 0.43 -19.26 -19.42
CA VAL A 71 -0.84 -19.80 -18.93
C VAL A 71 -1.77 -18.67 -18.48
N LEU A 72 -1.20 -17.58 -17.94
CA LEU A 72 -1.88 -16.41 -17.46
C LEU A 72 -1.55 -15.22 -18.34
N SER A 73 -2.53 -14.74 -19.09
CA SER A 73 -2.42 -13.52 -19.90
C SER A 73 -3.14 -12.35 -19.23
N PHE A 74 -2.63 -11.91 -18.07
CA PHE A 74 -3.11 -10.66 -17.49
C PHE A 74 -2.34 -9.48 -18.07
N ASP A 75 -3.07 -8.52 -18.61
CA ASP A 75 -2.48 -7.22 -18.88
C ASP A 75 -2.32 -6.48 -17.55
N ALA A 76 -1.08 -6.10 -17.22
CA ALA A 76 -0.79 -5.28 -16.04
C ALA A 76 -1.55 -3.95 -16.04
N ARG A 77 -2.03 -3.52 -17.21
CA ARG A 77 -2.86 -2.32 -17.39
C ARG A 77 -4.35 -2.62 -17.29
N SER A 78 -4.76 -3.86 -17.05
CA SER A 78 -6.18 -4.18 -16.87
C SER A 78 -6.72 -3.47 -15.63
N GLY A 79 -7.94 -2.95 -15.74
CA GLY A 79 -8.59 -2.27 -14.60
C GLY A 79 -8.66 -3.14 -13.35
N PHE A 80 -8.83 -4.46 -13.51
CA PHE A 80 -8.88 -5.40 -12.41
C PHE A 80 -7.54 -5.48 -11.63
N VAL A 81 -6.41 -5.63 -12.34
CA VAL A 81 -5.08 -5.69 -11.68
C VAL A 81 -4.77 -4.39 -10.96
N SER A 82 -5.08 -3.25 -11.60
CA SER A 82 -4.89 -1.93 -11.00
C SER A 82 -5.74 -1.76 -9.73
N GLN A 83 -7.02 -2.10 -9.76
CA GLN A 83 -7.92 -2.00 -8.60
C GLN A 83 -7.52 -2.96 -7.47
N LEU A 84 -7.10 -4.18 -7.82
CA LEU A 84 -6.61 -5.15 -6.82
C LEU A 84 -5.34 -4.64 -6.13
N ALA A 85 -4.40 -4.08 -6.90
CA ALA A 85 -3.19 -3.47 -6.36
C ALA A 85 -3.52 -2.27 -5.46
N GLU A 86 -4.50 -1.45 -5.84
CA GLU A 86 -4.98 -0.31 -5.04
C GLU A 86 -5.56 -0.78 -3.71
N VAL A 87 -6.45 -1.77 -3.72
CA VAL A 87 -7.01 -2.38 -2.49
C VAL A 87 -5.92 -2.98 -1.61
N ALA A 88 -4.98 -3.72 -2.20
CA ALA A 88 -3.85 -4.30 -1.48
C ALA A 88 -3.00 -3.21 -0.81
N LEU A 89 -2.69 -2.14 -1.53
CA LEU A 89 -1.90 -1.02 -1.01
C LEU A 89 -2.62 -0.28 0.13
N ILE A 90 -3.94 -0.08 0.04
CA ILE A 90 -4.74 0.49 1.14
C ILE A 90 -4.58 -0.35 2.41
N VAL A 91 -4.73 -1.68 2.30
CA VAL A 91 -4.64 -2.59 3.45
C VAL A 91 -3.23 -2.62 4.03
N ILE A 92 -2.20 -2.68 3.18
CA ILE A 92 -0.79 -2.68 3.61
C ILE A 92 -0.45 -1.39 4.34
N LEU A 93 -0.71 -0.22 3.74
CA LEU A 93 -0.42 1.08 4.35
C LEU A 93 -1.19 1.30 5.66
N PHE A 94 -2.43 0.83 5.74
CA PHE A 94 -3.20 0.93 6.97
C PHE A 94 -2.62 0.04 8.07
N ARG A 95 -2.26 -1.20 7.74
CA ARG A 95 -1.59 -2.12 8.66
C ARG A 95 -0.27 -1.52 9.16
N ASP A 96 0.59 -1.06 8.27
CA ASP A 96 1.90 -0.53 8.61
C ASP A 96 1.77 0.74 9.48
N GLY A 97 0.79 1.59 9.17
CA GLY A 97 0.46 2.74 10.03
C GLY A 97 -0.04 2.35 11.42
N LEU A 98 -0.79 1.24 11.55
CA LEU A 98 -1.23 0.72 12.86
C LEU A 98 -0.07 0.14 13.68
N GLU A 99 0.97 -0.38 13.08
CA GLU A 99 2.14 -0.93 13.77
C GLU A 99 3.03 0.16 14.42
N VAL A 100 2.81 1.44 14.08
CA VAL A 100 3.55 2.57 14.67
C VAL A 100 3.25 2.72 16.17
N GLU A 101 4.27 2.46 17.01
CA GLU A 101 4.16 2.57 18.46
C GLU A 101 4.29 4.03 18.94
N GLY A 102 3.19 4.63 19.39
CA GLY A 102 3.17 6.02 19.88
C GLY A 102 4.08 6.28 21.09
N GLU A 103 4.28 5.28 21.99
CA GLU A 103 5.19 5.41 23.13
C GLU A 103 6.66 5.47 22.71
N MET A 104 7.04 4.70 21.70
CA MET A 104 8.40 4.73 21.16
C MET A 104 8.64 6.01 20.35
N LEU A 105 7.61 6.50 19.68
CA LEU A 105 7.67 7.80 19.02
C LEU A 105 7.95 8.93 20.01
N GLN A 106 7.50 8.82 21.26
CA GLN A 106 7.76 9.82 22.31
C GLN A 106 9.11 9.66 23.00
N ARG A 107 9.60 8.42 23.21
CA ARG A 107 10.81 8.15 24.00
C ARG A 107 12.10 8.03 23.19
N ALA A 108 12.04 7.51 21.98
CA ALA A 108 13.21 7.20 21.16
C ALA A 108 13.05 7.65 19.69
N TRP A 109 12.21 8.65 19.42
CA TRP A 109 11.88 9.16 18.08
C TRP A 109 13.09 9.56 17.24
N HIS A 110 14.19 9.98 17.91
CA HIS A 110 15.39 10.45 17.22
C HIS A 110 16.17 9.34 16.49
N LEU A 111 16.08 8.08 16.92
CA LEU A 111 16.77 6.96 16.26
C LEU A 111 16.12 6.60 14.90
N PRO A 112 14.83 6.24 14.83
CA PRO A 112 14.18 5.96 13.56
C PRO A 112 14.08 7.23 12.69
N LEU A 113 13.85 8.42 13.27
CA LEU A 113 13.78 9.65 12.52
C LEU A 113 15.09 9.97 11.79
N ARG A 114 16.24 9.78 12.43
CA ARG A 114 17.54 9.98 11.77
C ARG A 114 17.73 9.05 10.57
N LYS A 115 17.30 7.79 10.67
CA LYS A 115 17.35 6.86 9.56
C LYS A 115 16.39 7.29 8.44
N LEU A 116 15.16 7.62 8.77
CA LEU A 116 14.14 8.03 7.81
C LEU A 116 14.47 9.36 7.11
N VAL A 117 15.00 10.35 7.85
CA VAL A 117 15.31 11.69 7.29
C VAL A 117 16.67 11.74 6.62
N LEU A 118 17.64 10.93 7.02
CA LEU A 118 18.99 10.97 6.45
C LEU A 118 19.26 9.77 5.53
N ALA A 119 19.06 8.53 6.02
CA ALA A 119 19.45 7.36 5.26
C ALA A 119 18.54 7.13 4.05
N MET A 120 17.23 7.26 4.22
CA MET A 120 16.27 7.03 3.15
C MET A 120 16.43 8.03 1.98
N PRO A 121 16.48 9.38 2.17
CA PRO A 121 16.77 10.31 1.09
C PRO A 121 18.16 10.11 0.49
N LEU A 122 19.17 9.78 1.30
CA LEU A 122 20.50 9.48 0.78
C LEU A 122 20.49 8.26 -0.12
N THR A 123 19.82 7.18 0.28
CA THR A 123 19.65 5.99 -0.57
C THR A 123 18.91 6.35 -1.86
N ALA A 124 17.81 7.11 -1.78
CA ALA A 124 17.06 7.56 -2.94
C ALA A 124 17.93 8.36 -3.93
N VAL A 125 18.74 9.29 -3.41
CA VAL A 125 19.65 10.10 -4.22
C VAL A 125 20.77 9.25 -4.83
N LEU A 126 21.38 8.33 -4.08
CA LEU A 126 22.44 7.46 -4.59
C LEU A 126 21.92 6.53 -5.69
N VAL A 127 20.73 5.94 -5.52
CA VAL A 127 20.08 5.14 -6.54
C VAL A 127 19.74 5.98 -7.77
N ALA A 128 19.20 7.20 -7.58
CA ALA A 128 18.90 8.10 -8.68
C ALA A 128 20.16 8.51 -9.45
N LEU A 129 21.23 8.83 -8.75
CA LEU A 129 22.52 9.17 -9.36
C LEU A 129 23.08 7.99 -10.17
N PHE A 130 23.07 6.80 -9.60
CA PHE A 130 23.51 5.60 -10.28
C PHE A 130 22.70 5.33 -11.56
N THR A 131 21.38 5.37 -11.46
CA THR A 131 20.49 5.09 -12.60
C THR A 131 20.54 6.17 -13.67
N HIS A 132 20.73 7.43 -13.28
CA HIS A 132 20.97 8.52 -14.24
C HIS A 132 22.30 8.37 -14.97
N LEU A 133 23.40 8.15 -14.25
CA LEU A 133 24.75 8.13 -14.81
C LEU A 133 25.09 6.82 -15.54
N VAL A 134 24.61 5.67 -15.04
CA VAL A 134 24.99 4.34 -15.57
C VAL A 134 23.94 3.81 -16.52
N VAL A 135 22.66 3.96 -16.20
CA VAL A 135 21.54 3.44 -17.01
C VAL A 135 21.07 4.47 -18.05
N GLY A 136 21.34 5.76 -17.84
CA GLY A 136 20.95 6.84 -18.76
C GLY A 136 19.50 7.29 -18.64
N LEU A 137 18.84 7.01 -17.50
CA LEU A 137 17.47 7.47 -17.24
C LEU A 137 17.44 9.02 -17.10
N SER A 138 16.31 9.62 -17.46
CA SER A 138 16.06 11.03 -17.14
C SER A 138 16.09 11.25 -15.61
N TRP A 139 16.36 12.48 -15.15
CA TRP A 139 16.38 12.78 -13.73
C TRP A 139 15.07 12.43 -13.00
N THR A 140 13.93 12.67 -13.64
CA THR A 140 12.62 12.38 -13.05
C THR A 140 12.39 10.87 -12.91
N GLU A 141 12.76 10.07 -13.92
CA GLU A 141 12.69 8.61 -13.85
C GLU A 141 13.67 8.04 -12.81
N ALA A 142 14.88 8.58 -12.77
CA ALA A 142 15.90 8.19 -11.82
C ALA A 142 15.48 8.48 -10.36
N LEU A 143 14.90 9.66 -10.11
CA LEU A 143 14.37 10.04 -8.80
C LEU A 143 13.14 9.20 -8.41
N LEU A 144 12.26 8.88 -9.36
CA LEU A 144 11.16 7.95 -9.12
C LEU A 144 11.68 6.56 -8.69
N LEU A 145 12.65 6.03 -9.43
CA LEU A 145 13.25 4.75 -9.10
C LEU A 145 14.00 4.79 -7.76
N GLY A 146 14.70 5.87 -7.47
CA GLY A 146 15.34 6.11 -6.18
C GLY A 146 14.33 6.14 -5.03
N ALA A 147 13.20 6.82 -5.20
CA ALA A 147 12.14 6.86 -4.20
C ALA A 147 11.47 5.49 -3.98
N LEU A 148 11.27 4.72 -5.06
CA LEU A 148 10.70 3.36 -4.99
C LEU A 148 11.62 2.36 -4.30
N LEU A 149 12.93 2.48 -4.47
CA LEU A 149 13.92 1.54 -3.93
C LEU A 149 14.53 1.99 -2.59
N SER A 150 14.15 3.16 -2.08
CA SER A 150 14.69 3.67 -0.82
C SER A 150 14.08 3.04 0.44
N PRO A 151 12.79 2.64 0.47
CA PRO A 151 12.24 1.90 1.60
C PRO A 151 12.90 0.53 1.77
N THR A 152 12.99 0.07 3.01
CA THR A 152 13.57 -1.23 3.37
C THR A 152 12.47 -2.17 3.86
N ASP A 153 12.42 -3.39 3.30
CA ASP A 153 11.44 -4.40 3.69
C ASP A 153 11.87 -5.10 5.01
N PRO A 154 11.00 -5.18 6.02
CA PRO A 154 11.26 -5.87 7.27
C PRO A 154 11.36 -7.38 7.13
N VAL A 155 10.99 -7.97 5.99
CA VAL A 155 11.02 -9.43 5.77
C VAL A 155 12.44 -10.00 6.00
N LEU A 156 13.48 -9.30 5.55
CA LEU A 156 14.86 -9.69 5.80
C LEU A 156 15.28 -9.54 7.25
N SER A 157 14.70 -8.59 7.97
CA SER A 157 14.98 -8.33 9.38
C SER A 157 14.03 -9.08 10.34
N SER A 158 13.04 -9.80 9.82
CA SER A 158 12.02 -10.49 10.61
C SER A 158 12.62 -11.48 11.63
N GLY A 159 13.69 -12.18 11.26
CA GLY A 159 14.44 -13.06 12.16
C GLY A 159 15.09 -12.30 13.33
N VAL A 160 15.58 -11.08 13.09
CA VAL A 160 16.18 -10.21 14.13
C VAL A 160 15.09 -9.60 15.00
N VAL A 161 14.01 -9.15 14.42
CA VAL A 161 12.86 -8.54 15.13
C VAL A 161 12.16 -9.55 16.02
N SER A 162 12.12 -10.82 15.64
CA SER A 162 11.46 -11.88 16.40
C SER A 162 12.37 -12.55 17.45
N ASP A 163 13.69 -12.33 17.41
CA ASP A 163 14.64 -12.97 18.33
C ASP A 163 14.64 -12.27 19.71
N PRO A 164 14.27 -12.98 20.80
CA PRO A 164 14.28 -12.41 22.16
C PRO A 164 15.66 -11.97 22.66
N ARG A 165 16.75 -12.49 22.07
CA ARG A 165 18.13 -12.11 22.39
C ARG A 165 18.51 -10.72 21.91
N VAL A 166 17.80 -10.19 20.91
CA VAL A 166 18.02 -8.83 20.42
C VAL A 166 17.41 -7.82 21.40
N PRO A 167 18.14 -6.77 21.78
CA PRO A 167 17.61 -5.74 22.69
C PRO A 167 16.28 -5.16 22.18
N ARG A 168 15.34 -4.96 23.11
CA ARG A 168 14.00 -4.43 22.76
C ARG A 168 14.06 -3.13 21.96
N LEU A 169 14.98 -2.23 22.31
CA LEU A 169 15.16 -0.95 21.60
C LEU A 169 15.48 -1.16 20.12
N VAL A 170 16.33 -2.12 19.77
CA VAL A 170 16.71 -2.43 18.39
C VAL A 170 15.53 -3.01 17.63
N ARG A 171 14.83 -3.98 18.22
CA ARG A 171 13.64 -4.61 17.60
C ARG A 171 12.54 -3.60 17.32
N HIS A 172 12.22 -2.75 18.29
CA HIS A 172 11.21 -1.71 18.14
C HIS A 172 11.63 -0.63 17.13
N SER A 173 12.92 -0.25 17.11
CA SER A 173 13.42 0.72 16.12
C SER A 173 13.32 0.18 14.70
N LEU A 174 13.58 -1.11 14.48
CA LEU A 174 13.42 -1.75 13.18
C LEU A 174 11.95 -1.84 12.76
N ASN A 175 11.05 -2.21 13.67
CA ASN A 175 9.61 -2.22 13.40
C ASN A 175 9.08 -0.83 13.06
N LEU A 176 9.48 0.18 13.81
CA LEU A 176 9.04 1.55 13.58
C LEU A 176 9.59 2.10 12.26
N GLU A 177 10.84 1.76 11.93
CA GLU A 177 11.46 2.12 10.65
C GLU A 177 10.68 1.52 9.49
N SER A 178 10.40 0.22 9.53
CA SER A 178 9.66 -0.48 8.48
C SER A 178 8.22 0.03 8.32
N GLY A 179 7.52 0.29 9.41
CA GLY A 179 6.15 0.81 9.34
C GLY A 179 6.06 2.25 8.85
N LEU A 180 7.13 3.05 8.98
CA LEU A 180 7.13 4.46 8.56
C LEU A 180 7.75 4.70 7.19
N ASN A 181 8.71 3.88 6.75
CA ASN A 181 9.47 4.14 5.54
C ASN A 181 8.60 4.10 4.27
N ASP A 182 7.70 3.14 4.15
CA ASP A 182 6.81 2.99 3.00
C ASP A 182 5.84 4.18 2.89
N GLY A 183 5.25 4.57 4.03
CA GLY A 183 4.36 5.72 4.09
C GLY A 183 5.06 7.05 3.82
N LEU A 184 6.33 7.20 4.23
CA LEU A 184 7.13 8.41 3.99
C LEU A 184 7.73 8.47 2.57
N ALA A 185 7.98 7.32 1.93
CA ALA A 185 8.38 7.27 0.52
C ALA A 185 7.24 7.68 -0.42
N LEU A 186 6.01 7.37 -0.03
CA LEU A 186 4.83 7.52 -0.87
C LEU A 186 4.65 8.94 -1.45
N PRO A 187 4.78 10.05 -0.69
CA PRO A 187 4.71 11.39 -1.25
C PRO A 187 5.74 11.65 -2.35
N ALA A 188 6.97 11.18 -2.19
CA ALA A 188 8.02 11.33 -3.19
C ALA A 188 7.72 10.50 -4.45
N VAL A 189 7.33 9.23 -4.29
CA VAL A 189 6.94 8.34 -5.39
C VAL A 189 5.81 8.95 -6.20
N LEU A 190 4.74 9.42 -5.53
CA LEU A 190 3.58 10.00 -6.19
C LEU A 190 3.93 11.32 -6.91
N THR A 191 4.80 12.14 -6.33
CA THR A 191 5.26 13.40 -6.94
C THR A 191 6.03 13.13 -8.23
N PHE A 192 7.01 12.24 -8.21
CA PHE A 192 7.79 11.92 -9.41
C PHE A 192 6.98 11.14 -10.45
N ALA A 193 6.08 10.24 -10.02
CA ALA A 193 5.16 9.56 -10.91
C ALA A 193 4.18 10.52 -11.61
N ALA A 194 3.68 11.54 -10.90
CA ALA A 194 2.84 12.57 -11.47
C ALA A 194 3.60 13.43 -12.48
N ALA A 195 4.86 13.78 -12.18
CA ALA A 195 5.72 14.55 -13.08
C ALA A 195 6.06 13.82 -14.39
N LEU A 196 5.94 12.48 -14.44
CA LEU A 196 6.15 11.68 -15.63
C LEU A 196 4.89 11.49 -16.49
N ARG A 197 3.71 11.97 -16.06
CA ARG A 197 2.48 11.84 -16.85
C ARG A 197 2.56 12.65 -18.13
N PRO A 198 2.26 12.05 -19.30
CA PRO A 198 2.20 12.78 -20.57
C PRO A 198 1.11 13.85 -20.54
N GLY A 199 1.43 15.06 -20.94
CA GLY A 199 0.47 16.16 -21.07
C GLY A 199 0.50 17.25 -19.99
N ASP A 200 1.17 17.02 -18.86
CA ASP A 200 1.37 18.03 -17.81
C ASP A 200 2.67 18.84 -18.05
N SER A 201 2.68 19.69 -19.09
CA SER A 201 3.81 20.60 -19.33
C SER A 201 4.04 21.64 -18.23
N HIS A 202 3.14 21.74 -17.26
CA HIS A 202 3.18 22.66 -16.11
C HIS A 202 2.95 21.93 -14.78
N PHE A 203 3.59 20.75 -14.58
CA PHE A 203 3.53 20.10 -13.28
C PHE A 203 4.19 20.98 -12.21
N VAL A 204 3.37 21.51 -11.32
CA VAL A 204 3.83 22.37 -10.23
C VAL A 204 3.90 21.53 -8.96
N TRP A 205 5.08 21.00 -8.64
CA TRP A 205 5.33 20.07 -7.55
C TRP A 205 4.81 20.57 -6.18
N TRP A 206 4.93 21.86 -5.90
CA TRP A 206 4.48 22.41 -4.63
C TRP A 206 2.95 22.49 -4.51
N HIS A 207 2.20 22.67 -5.62
CA HIS A 207 0.73 22.53 -5.65
C HIS A 207 0.31 21.10 -5.36
N PHE A 208 1.01 20.13 -5.92
CA PHE A 208 0.76 18.72 -5.64
C PHE A 208 1.04 18.42 -4.16
N VAL A 209 2.19 18.81 -3.63
CA VAL A 209 2.54 18.59 -2.23
C VAL A 209 1.55 19.30 -1.30
N ALA A 210 1.25 20.58 -1.51
CA ALA A 210 0.35 21.31 -0.64
C ALA A 210 -1.08 20.77 -0.67
N ARG A 211 -1.58 20.40 -1.84
CA ARG A 211 -2.95 19.94 -2.03
C ARG A 211 -3.11 18.45 -1.74
N ASP A 212 -2.40 17.61 -2.44
CA ASP A 212 -2.60 16.14 -2.36
C ASP A 212 -2.06 15.59 -1.04
N VAL A 213 -0.86 16.00 -0.63
CA VAL A 213 -0.27 15.59 0.65
C VAL A 213 -0.96 16.30 1.81
N GLY A 214 -1.17 17.61 1.72
CA GLY A 214 -1.81 18.39 2.79
C GLY A 214 -3.25 17.97 3.07
N LEU A 215 -4.10 17.86 2.03
CA LEU A 215 -5.47 17.38 2.19
C LEU A 215 -5.52 15.91 2.61
N GLY A 216 -4.67 15.04 2.01
CA GLY A 216 -4.59 13.65 2.43
C GLY A 216 -4.26 13.51 3.92
N THR A 217 -3.27 14.26 4.39
CA THR A 217 -2.91 14.31 5.82
C THR A 217 -4.08 14.81 6.68
N LEU A 218 -4.77 15.86 6.27
CA LEU A 218 -5.90 16.40 7.02
C LEU A 218 -7.04 15.38 7.14
N TYR A 219 -7.43 14.74 6.02
CA TYR A 219 -8.44 13.68 6.03
C TYR A 219 -8.03 12.52 6.93
N GLY A 220 -6.77 12.09 6.86
CA GLY A 220 -6.24 11.03 7.70
C GLY A 220 -6.31 11.35 9.20
N LEU A 221 -5.90 12.57 9.59
CA LEU A 221 -5.98 13.04 10.98
C LEU A 221 -7.43 13.08 11.48
N VAL A 222 -8.34 13.68 10.71
CA VAL A 222 -9.75 13.84 11.10
C VAL A 222 -10.43 12.48 11.21
N ILE A 223 -10.32 11.64 10.19
CA ILE A 223 -11.00 10.33 10.17
C ILE A 223 -10.40 9.38 11.19
N GLY A 224 -9.07 9.35 11.35
CA GLY A 224 -8.41 8.55 12.37
C GLY A 224 -8.78 9.00 13.79
N ALA A 225 -8.93 10.31 14.00
CA ALA A 225 -9.40 10.86 15.26
C ALA A 225 -10.86 10.49 15.55
N LEU A 226 -11.74 10.60 14.56
CA LEU A 226 -13.16 10.22 14.67
C LEU A 226 -13.31 8.72 14.92
N ALA A 227 -12.59 7.89 14.16
CA ALA A 227 -12.59 6.44 14.35
C ALA A 227 -12.12 6.05 15.77
N GLY A 228 -11.05 6.69 16.25
CA GLY A 228 -10.58 6.48 17.63
C GLY A 228 -11.56 6.97 18.69
N TRP A 229 -12.40 7.98 18.39
CA TRP A 229 -13.45 8.45 19.28
C TRP A 229 -14.69 7.54 19.26
N LEU A 230 -15.05 7.02 18.08
CA LEU A 230 -16.19 6.10 17.92
C LEU A 230 -15.97 4.75 18.62
N LEU A 231 -14.74 4.31 18.77
CA LEU A 231 -14.49 3.07 19.50
C LEU A 231 -14.81 3.24 21.01
N PRO A 232 -15.63 2.35 21.59
CA PRO A 232 -16.00 2.40 22.98
C PRO A 232 -14.80 2.43 23.92
N ARG A 233 -14.85 3.28 24.97
CA ARG A 233 -13.76 3.47 25.96
C ARG A 233 -13.91 2.62 27.23
N GLY A 234 -14.99 1.89 27.39
CA GLY A 234 -15.32 1.16 28.62
C GLY A 234 -14.90 -0.32 28.61
N ARG A 235 -14.46 -0.86 29.76
CA ARG A 235 -14.17 -2.30 29.90
C ARG A 235 -15.34 -3.20 29.54
N GLY A 236 -16.58 -2.80 29.84
CA GLY A 236 -17.78 -3.62 29.60
C GLY A 236 -18.22 -3.73 28.14
N LEU A 237 -17.92 -2.76 27.27
CA LEU A 237 -18.19 -2.83 25.84
C LEU A 237 -17.04 -3.49 25.05
N ARG A 238 -15.85 -3.53 25.65
CA ARG A 238 -14.65 -4.12 25.09
C ARG A 238 -14.67 -5.65 25.17
N GLU A 239 -15.24 -6.23 26.23
CA GLU A 239 -15.45 -7.68 26.36
C GLU A 239 -16.54 -8.23 25.42
N GLY A 240 -17.39 -7.34 24.86
CA GLY A 240 -18.45 -7.72 23.93
C GLY A 240 -18.09 -7.65 22.44
N MET A 241 -16.96 -7.03 22.05
CA MET A 241 -16.60 -6.91 20.63
C MET A 241 -15.61 -8.03 20.24
N PRO A 242 -16.04 -8.99 19.42
CA PRO A 242 -15.19 -10.11 19.04
C PRO A 242 -14.03 -9.63 18.16
N LYS A 243 -12.88 -10.33 18.16
CA LYS A 243 -11.66 -9.95 17.45
C LYS A 243 -11.89 -9.68 15.94
N HIS A 244 -12.78 -10.43 15.32
CA HIS A 244 -13.15 -10.23 13.91
C HIS A 244 -13.87 -8.90 13.67
N ALA A 245 -14.62 -8.38 14.63
CA ALA A 245 -15.27 -7.07 14.49
C ALA A 245 -14.27 -5.91 14.56
N HIS A 246 -13.18 -6.05 15.32
CA HIS A 246 -12.08 -5.08 15.28
C HIS A 246 -11.39 -5.03 13.91
N ALA A 247 -11.17 -6.20 13.29
CA ALA A 247 -10.59 -6.26 11.94
C ALA A 247 -11.52 -5.65 10.89
N LEU A 248 -12.83 -5.94 10.97
CA LEU A 248 -13.84 -5.33 10.08
C LEU A 248 -13.93 -3.80 10.27
N PHE A 249 -13.90 -3.33 11.53
CA PHE A 249 -13.88 -1.91 11.82
C PHE A 249 -12.64 -1.23 11.22
N ALA A 250 -11.46 -1.80 11.44
CA ALA A 250 -10.20 -1.30 10.92
C ALA A 250 -10.22 -1.22 9.38
N LEU A 251 -10.68 -2.28 8.72
CA LEU A 251 -10.82 -2.35 7.27
C LEU A 251 -11.84 -1.31 6.75
N GLY A 252 -12.98 -1.18 7.44
CA GLY A 252 -14.00 -0.18 7.11
C GLY A 252 -13.47 1.26 7.23
N VAL A 253 -12.70 1.55 8.27
CA VAL A 253 -12.04 2.86 8.45
C VAL A 253 -11.03 3.12 7.35
N ALA A 254 -10.22 2.12 6.95
CA ALA A 254 -9.23 2.26 5.88
C ALA A 254 -9.90 2.64 4.56
N PHE A 255 -10.92 1.90 4.13
CA PHE A 255 -11.63 2.17 2.88
C PHE A 255 -12.43 3.47 2.92
N ALA A 256 -13.11 3.78 4.03
CA ALA A 256 -13.83 5.03 4.19
C ALA A 256 -12.88 6.23 4.13
N CYS A 257 -11.71 6.13 4.75
CA CYS A 257 -10.69 7.18 4.73
C CYS A 257 -10.14 7.39 3.31
N PHE A 258 -9.79 6.30 2.61
CA PHE A 258 -9.34 6.36 1.23
C PHE A 258 -10.38 7.04 0.33
N GLY A 259 -11.63 6.55 0.37
CA GLY A 259 -12.71 7.08 -0.46
C GLY A 259 -13.01 8.56 -0.17
N ALA A 260 -13.11 8.94 1.11
CA ALA A 260 -13.38 10.32 1.50
C ALA A 260 -12.26 11.29 1.05
N ALA A 261 -10.99 10.89 1.23
CA ALA A 261 -9.86 11.72 0.81
C ALA A 261 -9.80 11.86 -0.72
N SER A 262 -10.01 10.76 -1.45
CA SER A 262 -10.00 10.75 -2.92
C SER A 262 -11.15 11.60 -3.50
N LEU A 263 -12.36 11.50 -2.95
CA LEU A 263 -13.49 12.36 -3.32
C LEU A 263 -13.23 13.83 -2.98
N GLY A 264 -12.53 14.11 -1.88
CA GLY A 264 -12.14 15.45 -1.44
C GLY A 264 -10.90 16.00 -2.15
N ARG A 265 -10.44 15.37 -3.23
CA ARG A 265 -9.25 15.73 -4.01
C ARG A 265 -7.94 15.74 -3.22
N GLY A 266 -7.88 15.03 -2.09
CA GLY A 266 -6.66 14.70 -1.38
C GLY A 266 -6.13 13.34 -1.83
N ASN A 267 -4.90 13.01 -1.45
CA ASN A 267 -4.36 11.69 -1.74
C ASN A 267 -4.87 10.64 -0.75
N GLY A 268 -5.63 9.65 -1.24
CA GLY A 268 -6.24 8.60 -0.44
C GLY A 268 -5.23 7.72 0.29
N PHE A 269 -4.10 7.40 -0.33
CA PHE A 269 -3.06 6.55 0.28
C PHE A 269 -2.38 7.24 1.46
N ILE A 270 -2.05 8.53 1.31
CA ILE A 270 -1.49 9.33 2.41
C ILE A 270 -2.51 9.45 3.54
N ALA A 271 -3.78 9.68 3.20
CA ALA A 271 -4.85 9.75 4.20
C ALA A 271 -4.98 8.45 4.99
N VAL A 272 -4.97 7.30 4.33
CA VAL A 272 -5.05 5.97 4.97
C VAL A 272 -3.90 5.75 5.94
N PHE A 273 -2.68 6.06 5.53
CA PHE A 273 -1.49 5.89 6.36
C PHE A 273 -1.52 6.80 7.61
N VAL A 274 -1.83 8.08 7.43
CA VAL A 274 -1.96 9.05 8.53
C VAL A 274 -3.14 8.69 9.45
N CYS A 275 -4.24 8.20 8.89
CA CYS A 275 -5.41 7.72 9.64
C CYS A 275 -5.03 6.56 10.55
N ALA A 276 -4.30 5.59 10.03
CA ALA A 276 -3.86 4.42 10.77
C ALA A 276 -2.92 4.81 11.94
N ILE A 277 -1.93 5.68 11.71
CA ILE A 277 -1.05 6.22 12.75
C ILE A 277 -1.88 6.94 13.83
N THR A 278 -2.79 7.82 13.42
CA THR A 278 -3.64 8.59 14.34
C THR A 278 -4.51 7.67 15.19
N LEU A 279 -5.06 6.64 14.59
CA LEU A 279 -5.85 5.61 15.27
C LEU A 279 -4.99 4.79 16.23
N ALA A 280 -3.80 4.35 15.82
CA ALA A 280 -2.85 3.59 16.63
C ALA A 280 -2.37 4.35 17.87
N ILE A 281 -2.13 5.66 17.74
CA ILE A 281 -1.77 6.53 18.87
C ILE A 281 -2.93 6.65 19.87
N ARG A 282 -4.17 6.76 19.39
CA ARG A 282 -5.36 6.92 20.24
C ARG A 282 -5.88 5.61 20.80
N ARG A 283 -5.61 4.50 20.13
CA ARG A 283 -6.14 3.16 20.42
C ARG A 283 -5.05 2.09 20.25
N PRO A 284 -4.07 2.05 21.16
CA PRO A 284 -2.97 1.07 21.07
C PRO A 284 -3.43 -0.38 21.10
N GLU A 285 -4.63 -0.64 21.57
CA GLU A 285 -5.26 -1.96 21.60
C GLU A 285 -5.66 -2.55 20.24
N LEU A 286 -5.68 -1.77 19.18
CA LEU A 286 -5.93 -2.24 17.81
C LEU A 286 -4.68 -2.82 17.15
N ARG A 287 -3.54 -2.72 17.78
CA ARG A 287 -2.31 -3.39 17.38
C ARG A 287 -2.48 -4.88 17.66
N GLY A 288 -2.45 -5.69 16.62
CA GLY A 288 -2.67 -7.15 16.69
C GLY A 288 -1.59 -7.90 17.45
#